data_7ef30a0e5e71ca02965780fcd8e50028
#
_entry.id   7ef30a0e5e71ca02965780fcd8e50028
#
_cell.length_a   1.000
_cell.length_b   1.000
_cell.length_c   1.000
_cell.angle_alpha   90.00
_cell.angle_beta   90.00
_cell.angle_gamma   90.00
#
_symmetry.space_group_name_H-M   'P 1'
#
loop_
_entity.id
_entity.type
_entity.pdbx_description
1 polymer ?
#
loop_
_entity_poly.entity_id
_entity_poly.type
_entity_poly.pdbx_seq_one_letter_code
_entity_poly.pdbx_strand_id
1 'polypeptide(L)'
;MTSSVINVLNKIKDLDIFEDDLYFVGGTALSYFIKHRVSEDIDIVSPKILKYKNIIPIMQDLGAKKIEDENTFSLRLAGMFPDEYILKFILDDVKIEFFCANRPIQKELLKQIQFTTYDNSRLKILDLKQIAKLKVIAFFQRDKIRDLFDFGAILENKIVSFQDILQISKELKNISSE
;
A
#
# COMPACT_ATOMS: atom_id res chain seq x y z
N MET A 1 -14.02 6.31 1.68
CA MET A 1 -14.05 4.86 1.99
C MET A 1 -15.48 4.39 1.99
N THR A 2 -15.75 3.18 1.50
CA THR A 2 -17.06 2.53 1.61
C THR A 2 -17.32 2.03 3.04
N SER A 3 -18.59 1.76 3.37
CA SER A 3 -18.94 1.11 4.65
C SER A 3 -18.29 -0.27 4.81
N SER A 4 -18.18 -1.04 3.72
CA SER A 4 -17.50 -2.34 3.71
C SER A 4 -16.03 -2.21 4.11
N VAL A 5 -15.30 -1.25 3.53
CA VAL A 5 -13.90 -0.98 3.88
C VAL A 5 -13.75 -0.59 5.36
N ILE A 6 -14.64 0.28 5.87
CA ILE A 6 -14.61 0.68 7.28
C ILE A 6 -14.84 -0.54 8.18
N ASN A 7 -15.80 -1.40 7.84
CA ASN A 7 -16.09 -2.61 8.61
C ASN A 7 -14.87 -3.57 8.62
N VAL A 8 -14.21 -3.75 7.48
CA VAL A 8 -13.02 -4.61 7.40
C VAL A 8 -11.84 -3.98 8.17
N LEU A 9 -11.61 -2.66 8.04
CA LEU A 9 -10.59 -1.97 8.85
C LEU A 9 -10.84 -2.16 10.34
N ASN A 10 -12.10 -2.07 10.81
CA ASN A 10 -12.44 -2.32 12.22
C ASN A 10 -12.18 -3.75 12.67
N LYS A 11 -12.27 -4.74 11.77
CA LYS A 11 -11.94 -6.14 12.07
C LYS A 11 -10.44 -6.38 12.19
N ILE A 12 -9.63 -5.67 11.38
CA ILE A 12 -8.19 -5.95 11.29
C ILE A 12 -7.32 -5.00 12.11
N LYS A 13 -7.81 -3.79 12.46
CA LYS A 13 -6.99 -2.69 13.00
C LYS A 13 -6.18 -3.02 14.27
N ASP A 14 -6.63 -4.00 15.05
CA ASP A 14 -6.01 -4.38 16.33
C ASP A 14 -5.27 -5.73 16.27
N LEU A 15 -5.05 -6.30 15.07
CA LEU A 15 -4.32 -7.54 14.90
C LEU A 15 -2.84 -7.38 15.29
N ASP A 16 -2.28 -8.42 15.91
CA ASP A 16 -0.88 -8.44 16.36
C ASP A 16 0.13 -8.28 15.22
N ILE A 17 -0.24 -8.62 13.96
CA ILE A 17 0.63 -8.40 12.81
C ILE A 17 1.04 -6.93 12.63
N PHE A 18 0.23 -5.96 13.11
CA PHE A 18 0.53 -4.53 13.01
C PHE A 18 1.51 -4.01 14.07
N GLU A 19 1.96 -4.85 14.99
CA GLU A 19 3.15 -4.57 15.81
C GLU A 19 4.43 -4.55 14.97
N ASP A 20 4.44 -5.30 13.85
CA ASP A 20 5.51 -5.28 12.85
C ASP A 20 5.50 -3.97 12.02
N ASP A 21 6.53 -3.82 11.15
CA ASP A 21 6.68 -2.68 10.23
C ASP A 21 5.69 -2.79 9.04
N LEU A 22 4.40 -2.70 9.34
CA LEU A 22 3.30 -2.71 8.38
C LEU A 22 2.53 -1.39 8.46
N TYR A 23 2.29 -0.75 7.31
CA TYR A 23 1.71 0.59 7.23
C TYR A 23 0.59 0.64 6.21
N PHE A 24 -0.56 1.15 6.61
CA PHE A 24 -1.69 1.39 5.74
C PHE A 24 -1.39 2.55 4.78
N VAL A 25 -1.59 2.31 3.49
CA VAL A 25 -1.23 3.21 2.39
C VAL A 25 -2.30 3.16 1.29
N GLY A 26 -1.94 3.56 0.10
CA GLY A 26 -2.79 3.43 -1.08
C GLY A 26 -3.89 4.50 -1.20
N GLY A 27 -4.83 4.28 -2.11
CA GLY A 27 -5.92 5.22 -2.38
C GLY A 27 -6.87 5.38 -1.21
N THR A 28 -7.08 4.33 -0.44
CA THR A 28 -7.98 4.35 0.72
C THR A 28 -7.37 5.13 1.88
N ALA A 29 -6.07 4.98 2.15
CA ALA A 29 -5.37 5.80 3.15
C ALA A 29 -5.31 7.27 2.71
N LEU A 30 -5.05 7.56 1.43
CA LEU A 30 -5.12 8.93 0.91
C LEU A 30 -6.53 9.52 1.10
N SER A 31 -7.58 8.75 0.78
CA SER A 31 -8.98 9.18 0.96
C SER A 31 -9.37 9.36 2.42
N TYR A 32 -8.74 8.65 3.35
CA TYR A 32 -8.93 8.89 4.78
C TYR A 32 -8.54 10.32 5.17
N PHE A 33 -7.42 10.83 4.64
CA PHE A 33 -6.94 12.17 4.93
C PHE A 33 -7.67 13.27 4.16
N ILE A 34 -7.83 13.14 2.83
CA ILE A 34 -8.27 14.25 1.98
C ILE A 34 -9.66 14.05 1.34
N LYS A 35 -10.30 12.92 1.54
CA LYS A 35 -11.70 12.61 1.11
C LYS A 35 -11.97 12.87 -0.38
N HIS A 36 -10.97 12.77 -1.24
CA HIS A 36 -11.02 13.16 -2.65
C HIS A 36 -11.86 12.23 -3.52
N ARG A 37 -12.00 10.95 -3.15
CA ARG A 37 -12.84 9.96 -3.84
C ARG A 37 -13.20 8.79 -2.93
N VAL A 38 -14.14 7.98 -3.37
CA VAL A 38 -14.42 6.67 -2.73
C VAL A 38 -13.32 5.68 -3.14
N SER A 39 -12.83 4.91 -2.19
CA SER A 39 -11.83 3.85 -2.40
C SER A 39 -12.27 2.57 -1.68
N GLU A 40 -11.97 1.42 -2.28
CA GLU A 40 -12.58 0.12 -1.95
C GLU A 40 -11.55 -0.96 -1.56
N ASP A 41 -10.26 -0.70 -1.78
CA ASP A 41 -9.19 -1.64 -1.49
C ASP A 41 -8.41 -1.20 -0.23
N ILE A 42 -7.82 -2.13 0.50
CA ILE A 42 -6.90 -1.86 1.62
C ILE A 42 -5.49 -2.28 1.20
N ASP A 43 -4.57 -1.32 1.15
CA ASP A 43 -3.18 -1.54 0.78
C ASP A 43 -2.28 -1.37 2.01
N ILE A 44 -1.48 -2.37 2.33
CA ILE A 44 -0.53 -2.37 3.45
C ILE A 44 0.89 -2.55 2.90
N VAL A 45 1.76 -1.60 3.19
CA VAL A 45 3.18 -1.66 2.78
C VAL A 45 4.07 -2.10 3.93
N SER A 46 5.08 -2.90 3.61
CA SER A 46 6.23 -3.18 4.48
C SER A 46 7.51 -2.63 3.85
N PRO A 47 8.40 -1.97 4.60
CA PRO A 47 9.74 -1.62 4.12
C PRO A 47 10.68 -2.83 3.99
N LYS A 48 10.28 -3.99 4.53
CA LYS A 48 11.02 -5.26 4.55
C LYS A 48 10.18 -6.35 3.90
N ILE A 49 10.80 -7.50 3.60
CA ILE A 49 10.07 -8.69 3.16
C ILE A 49 8.96 -9.05 4.16
N LEU A 50 7.85 -9.53 3.63
CA LEU A 50 6.67 -9.85 4.43
C LEU A 50 6.92 -11.08 5.31
N LYS A 51 6.54 -11.02 6.57
CA LYS A 51 6.48 -12.17 7.47
C LYS A 51 5.24 -13.03 7.14
N TYR A 52 5.17 -13.53 5.91
CA TYR A 52 3.98 -14.21 5.38
C TYR A 52 3.51 -15.38 6.23
N LYS A 53 4.44 -16.09 6.91
CA LYS A 53 4.11 -17.21 7.81
C LYS A 53 3.28 -16.77 9.03
N ASN A 54 3.34 -15.48 9.40
CA ASN A 54 2.53 -14.92 10.47
C ASN A 54 1.24 -14.29 9.91
N ILE A 55 1.34 -13.60 8.77
CA ILE A 55 0.21 -12.86 8.18
C ILE A 55 -0.87 -13.83 7.68
N ILE A 56 -0.48 -14.89 6.94
CA ILE A 56 -1.44 -15.79 6.30
C ILE A 56 -2.37 -16.47 7.31
N PRO A 57 -1.89 -17.13 8.39
CA PRO A 57 -2.79 -17.78 9.34
C PRO A 57 -3.75 -16.79 10.00
N ILE A 58 -3.25 -15.64 10.46
CA ILE A 58 -4.06 -14.61 11.13
C ILE A 58 -5.17 -14.10 10.21
N MET A 59 -4.86 -13.84 8.94
CA MET A 59 -5.89 -13.41 7.98
C MET A 59 -6.91 -14.52 7.69
N GLN A 60 -6.47 -15.78 7.59
CA GLN A 60 -7.34 -16.93 7.38
C GLN A 60 -8.26 -17.19 8.58
N ASP A 61 -7.78 -17.02 9.81
CA ASP A 61 -8.56 -17.15 11.03
C ASP A 61 -9.70 -16.12 11.11
N LEU A 62 -9.52 -14.94 10.47
CA LEU A 62 -10.59 -13.95 10.28
C LEU A 62 -11.60 -14.32 9.18
N GLY A 63 -11.38 -15.41 8.46
CA GLY A 63 -12.18 -15.82 7.31
C GLY A 63 -11.76 -15.19 5.98
N ALA A 64 -10.60 -14.52 5.92
CA ALA A 64 -10.08 -13.98 4.67
C ALA A 64 -9.61 -15.10 3.73
N LYS A 65 -9.98 -15.00 2.46
CA LYS A 65 -9.53 -15.93 1.41
C LYS A 65 -8.28 -15.36 0.76
N LYS A 66 -7.16 -16.10 0.84
CA LYS A 66 -5.97 -15.78 0.07
C LYS A 66 -6.25 -15.99 -1.41
N ILE A 67 -5.86 -15.02 -2.23
CA ILE A 67 -5.98 -15.07 -3.69
C ILE A 67 -4.61 -14.93 -4.35
N GLU A 68 -4.44 -15.57 -5.49
CA GLU A 68 -3.24 -15.46 -6.33
C GLU A 68 -3.66 -15.06 -7.74
N ASP A 69 -2.95 -14.11 -8.33
CA ASP A 69 -3.07 -13.82 -9.75
C ASP A 69 -2.13 -14.73 -10.58
N GLU A 70 -2.28 -14.70 -11.89
CA GLU A 70 -1.48 -15.53 -12.81
C GLU A 70 0.03 -15.30 -12.65
N ASN A 71 0.45 -14.05 -12.38
CA ASN A 71 1.86 -13.72 -12.18
C ASN A 71 2.41 -14.34 -10.90
N THR A 72 1.67 -14.24 -9.79
CA THR A 72 2.05 -14.83 -8.50
C THR A 72 2.15 -16.34 -8.60
N PHE A 73 1.19 -16.97 -9.28
CA PHE A 73 1.17 -18.41 -9.52
C PHE A 73 2.37 -18.85 -10.38
N SER A 74 2.66 -18.13 -11.47
CA SER A 74 3.80 -18.41 -12.36
C SER A 74 5.15 -18.29 -11.64
N LEU A 75 5.33 -17.28 -10.78
CA LEU A 75 6.52 -17.11 -9.95
C LEU A 75 6.71 -18.28 -8.99
N ARG A 76 5.63 -18.78 -8.38
CA ARG A 76 5.67 -19.93 -7.48
C ARG A 76 6.06 -21.21 -8.23
N LEU A 77 5.52 -21.43 -9.44
CA LEU A 77 5.91 -22.56 -10.29
C LEU A 77 7.40 -22.51 -10.68
N ALA A 78 7.97 -21.30 -10.83
CA ALA A 78 9.39 -21.10 -11.07
C ALA A 78 10.28 -21.26 -9.82
N GLY A 79 9.72 -21.71 -8.68
CA GLY A 79 10.45 -21.91 -7.43
C GLY A 79 10.76 -20.66 -6.64
N MET A 80 10.13 -19.53 -6.98
CA MET A 80 10.22 -18.27 -6.23
C MET A 80 9.25 -18.26 -5.04
N PHE A 81 9.48 -17.37 -4.08
CA PHE A 81 8.64 -17.16 -2.91
C PHE A 81 7.90 -15.82 -2.99
N PRO A 82 6.88 -15.68 -3.86
CA PRO A 82 6.19 -14.41 -4.05
C PRO A 82 5.51 -13.89 -2.78
N ASP A 83 5.16 -14.77 -1.83
CA ASP A 83 4.54 -14.40 -0.54
C ASP A 83 5.44 -13.50 0.32
N GLU A 84 6.75 -13.50 0.09
CA GLU A 84 7.68 -12.56 0.74
C GLU A 84 7.51 -11.12 0.26
N TYR A 85 6.92 -10.95 -0.92
CA TYR A 85 6.81 -9.64 -1.58
C TYR A 85 5.39 -9.15 -1.74
N ILE A 86 4.43 -10.06 -1.89
CA ILE A 86 3.02 -9.70 -2.08
C ILE A 86 2.10 -10.79 -1.55
N LEU A 87 1.09 -10.36 -0.79
CA LEU A 87 -0.02 -11.20 -0.34
C LEU A 87 -1.33 -10.49 -0.65
N LYS A 88 -2.30 -11.22 -1.18
CA LYS A 88 -3.62 -10.70 -1.51
C LYS A 88 -4.69 -11.54 -0.84
N PHE A 89 -5.66 -10.87 -0.23
CA PHE A 89 -6.80 -11.50 0.42
C PHE A 89 -8.10 -10.81 0.01
N ILE A 90 -9.21 -11.55 0.11
CA ILE A 90 -10.56 -11.01 0.12
C ILE A 90 -11.18 -11.31 1.48
N LEU A 91 -11.65 -10.28 2.14
CA LEU A 91 -12.40 -10.36 3.40
C LEU A 91 -13.66 -9.50 3.28
N ASP A 92 -14.85 -10.09 3.43
CA ASP A 92 -16.15 -9.40 3.27
C ASP A 92 -16.21 -8.57 1.96
N ASP A 93 -15.83 -9.19 0.85
CA ASP A 93 -15.76 -8.59 -0.50
C ASP A 93 -14.77 -7.42 -0.65
N VAL A 94 -13.97 -7.12 0.38
CA VAL A 94 -12.91 -6.10 0.33
C VAL A 94 -11.57 -6.78 0.03
N LYS A 95 -10.86 -6.26 -0.97
CA LYS A 95 -9.50 -6.67 -1.27
C LYS A 95 -8.53 -6.05 -0.28
N ILE A 96 -7.67 -6.88 0.31
CA ILE A 96 -6.56 -6.48 1.17
C ILE A 96 -5.27 -6.94 0.52
N GLU A 97 -4.35 -6.03 0.30
CA GLU A 97 -3.05 -6.32 -0.30
C GLU A 97 -1.93 -5.91 0.65
N PHE A 98 -1.06 -6.85 1.01
CA PHE A 98 0.20 -6.60 1.69
C PHE A 98 1.31 -6.66 0.66
N PHE A 99 2.18 -5.69 0.63
CA PHE A 99 3.31 -5.70 -0.31
C PHE A 99 4.60 -5.15 0.32
N CYS A 100 5.72 -5.68 -0.14
CA CYS A 100 7.04 -5.20 0.22
C CYS A 100 7.46 -4.05 -0.71
N ALA A 101 7.96 -2.97 -0.14
CA ALA A 101 8.59 -1.89 -0.89
C ALA A 101 9.97 -2.36 -1.38
N ASN A 102 10.02 -3.05 -2.52
CA ASN A 102 11.24 -3.66 -3.04
C ASN A 102 12.00 -2.79 -4.07
N ARG A 103 11.37 -1.74 -4.60
CA ARG A 103 12.01 -0.83 -5.58
C ARG A 103 12.91 0.20 -4.89
N PRO A 104 14.07 0.57 -5.47
CA PRO A 104 15.03 1.50 -4.85
C PRO A 104 14.38 2.81 -4.37
N ILE A 105 13.56 3.46 -5.21
CA ILE A 105 12.86 4.71 -4.87
C ILE A 105 11.88 4.54 -3.71
N GLN A 106 11.18 3.40 -3.61
CA GLN A 106 10.28 3.11 -2.49
C GLN A 106 11.06 2.86 -1.20
N LYS A 107 12.17 2.12 -1.29
CA LYS A 107 13.07 1.88 -0.15
C LYS A 107 13.64 3.17 0.39
N GLU A 108 14.07 4.08 -0.49
CA GLU A 108 14.57 5.40 -0.11
C GLU A 108 13.51 6.22 0.62
N LEU A 109 12.30 6.28 0.05
CA LEU A 109 11.16 6.98 0.65
C LEU A 109 10.78 6.44 2.04
N LEU A 110 10.95 5.14 2.26
CA LEU A 110 10.58 4.46 3.50
C LEU A 110 11.77 4.24 4.46
N LYS A 111 12.92 4.90 4.25
CA LYS A 111 14.03 4.89 5.23
C LYS A 111 13.70 5.63 6.52
N GLN A 112 12.94 6.71 6.42
CA GLN A 112 12.52 7.53 7.56
C GLN A 112 11.00 7.58 7.58
N ILE A 113 10.40 6.56 8.18
CA ILE A 113 8.95 6.41 8.23
C ILE A 113 8.36 7.34 9.28
N GLN A 114 7.37 8.12 8.87
CA GLN A 114 6.48 8.86 9.74
C GLN A 114 5.07 8.25 9.62
N PHE A 115 4.39 8.07 10.73
CA PHE A 115 3.07 7.48 10.75
C PHE A 115 2.19 8.04 11.88
N THR A 116 0.90 7.85 11.74
CA THR A 116 -0.10 7.97 12.81
C THR A 116 -0.82 6.63 12.97
N THR A 117 -1.65 6.49 13.99
CA THR A 117 -2.47 5.29 14.16
C THR A 117 -3.88 5.50 13.62
N TYR A 118 -4.46 4.47 13.00
CA TYR A 118 -5.85 4.48 12.59
C TYR A 118 -6.74 4.28 13.83
N ASP A 119 -7.60 5.26 14.12
CA ASP A 119 -8.60 5.16 15.22
C ASP A 119 -8.00 4.66 16.55
N ASN A 120 -6.82 5.19 16.93
CA ASN A 120 -6.07 4.81 18.14
C ASN A 120 -5.80 3.30 18.28
N SER A 121 -5.70 2.58 17.16
CA SER A 121 -5.46 1.13 17.08
C SER A 121 -3.99 0.80 16.84
N ARG A 122 -3.68 -0.49 16.66
CA ARG A 122 -2.34 -0.96 16.24
C ARG A 122 -2.04 -0.70 14.76
N LEU A 123 -3.09 -0.51 13.93
CA LEU A 123 -2.92 -0.22 12.50
C LEU A 123 -2.28 1.17 12.31
N LYS A 124 -1.06 1.19 11.80
CA LYS A 124 -0.31 2.42 11.49
C LYS A 124 -0.70 2.91 10.10
N ILE A 125 -1.01 4.19 9.97
CA ILE A 125 -1.18 4.85 8.66
C ILE A 125 0.09 5.64 8.38
N LEU A 126 0.68 5.43 7.21
CA LEU A 126 1.83 6.20 6.76
C LEU A 126 1.48 7.70 6.69
N ASP A 127 2.45 8.56 6.93
CA ASP A 127 2.25 10.02 6.81
C ASP A 127 1.69 10.41 5.44
N LEU A 128 0.82 11.42 5.41
CA LEU A 128 0.14 11.87 4.21
C LEU A 128 1.09 12.23 3.07
N LYS A 129 2.22 12.90 3.36
CA LYS A 129 3.20 13.28 2.35
C LYS A 129 3.90 12.04 1.76
N GLN A 130 4.18 11.04 2.58
CA GLN A 130 4.78 9.78 2.12
C GLN A 130 3.79 8.96 1.28
N ILE A 131 2.51 8.88 1.68
CA ILE A 131 1.44 8.28 0.86
C ILE A 131 1.36 8.99 -0.50
N ALA A 132 1.34 10.32 -0.50
CA ALA A 132 1.28 11.11 -1.72
C ALA A 132 2.47 10.85 -2.64
N LYS A 133 3.70 10.78 -2.10
CA LYS A 133 4.89 10.44 -2.89
C LYS A 133 4.82 9.02 -3.48
N LEU A 134 4.33 8.03 -2.73
CA LEU A 134 4.08 6.68 -3.27
C LEU A 134 3.06 6.69 -4.41
N LYS A 135 2.04 7.54 -4.33
CA LYS A 135 1.05 7.73 -5.40
C LYS A 135 1.64 8.43 -6.63
N VAL A 136 2.51 9.41 -6.46
CA VAL A 136 3.26 10.04 -7.56
C VAL A 136 4.14 9.01 -8.27
N ILE A 137 4.85 8.17 -7.52
CA ILE A 137 5.64 7.06 -8.08
C ILE A 137 4.74 6.13 -8.89
N ALA A 138 3.59 5.71 -8.34
CA ALA A 138 2.65 4.82 -9.02
C ALA A 138 2.10 5.46 -10.31
N PHE A 139 1.77 6.75 -10.30
CA PHE A 139 1.30 7.49 -11.47
C PHE A 139 2.32 7.47 -12.63
N PHE A 140 3.62 7.64 -12.33
CA PHE A 140 4.66 7.58 -13.36
C PHE A 140 4.98 6.16 -13.85
N GLN A 141 4.60 5.11 -13.11
CA GLN A 141 4.99 3.73 -13.41
C GLN A 141 3.90 2.87 -14.03
N ARG A 142 2.65 3.30 -13.94
CA ARG A 142 1.51 2.53 -14.44
C ARG A 142 0.40 3.43 -14.95
N ASP A 143 -0.28 2.94 -15.97
CA ASP A 143 -1.33 3.68 -16.67
C ASP A 143 -2.71 3.31 -16.09
N LYS A 144 -3.04 3.86 -14.91
CA LYS A 144 -4.35 3.65 -14.26
C LYS A 144 -5.06 4.98 -14.04
N ILE A 145 -6.29 5.10 -14.53
CA ILE A 145 -7.12 6.30 -14.36
C ILE A 145 -7.22 6.72 -12.89
N ARG A 146 -7.33 5.78 -11.95
CA ARG A 146 -7.38 6.09 -10.51
C ARG A 146 -6.13 6.83 -10.01
N ASP A 147 -4.96 6.51 -10.56
CA ASP A 147 -3.72 7.19 -10.17
C ASP A 147 -3.67 8.63 -10.68
N LEU A 148 -4.30 8.93 -11.82
CA LEU A 148 -4.47 10.29 -12.32
C LEU A 148 -5.37 11.12 -11.40
N PHE A 149 -6.50 10.58 -10.93
CA PHE A 149 -7.37 11.25 -9.95
C PHE A 149 -6.65 11.50 -8.63
N ASP A 150 -5.93 10.50 -8.11
CA ASP A 150 -5.15 10.65 -6.88
C ASP A 150 -4.08 11.72 -7.06
N PHE A 151 -3.38 11.74 -8.20
CA PHE A 151 -2.35 12.74 -8.51
C PHE A 151 -2.93 14.15 -8.61
N GLY A 152 -4.06 14.33 -9.29
CA GLY A 152 -4.78 15.62 -9.36
C GLY A 152 -5.13 16.15 -7.96
N ALA A 153 -5.72 15.29 -7.11
CA ALA A 153 -6.07 15.67 -5.75
C ALA A 153 -4.85 16.01 -4.89
N ILE A 154 -3.73 15.32 -5.07
CA ILE A 154 -2.46 15.62 -4.39
C ILE A 154 -1.95 17.01 -4.77
N LEU A 155 -2.03 17.38 -6.05
CA LEU A 155 -1.64 18.70 -6.55
C LEU A 155 -2.56 19.81 -6.03
N GLU A 156 -3.88 19.63 -6.13
CA GLU A 156 -4.87 20.60 -5.65
C GLU A 156 -4.71 20.88 -4.15
N ASN A 157 -4.43 19.86 -3.35
CA ASN A 157 -4.22 20.00 -1.91
C ASN A 157 -2.78 20.39 -1.54
N LYS A 158 -1.88 20.58 -2.52
CA LYS A 158 -0.47 20.98 -2.32
C LYS A 158 0.29 20.07 -1.33
N ILE A 159 -0.01 18.77 -1.31
CA ILE A 159 0.58 17.80 -0.38
C ILE A 159 2.06 17.57 -0.69
N VAL A 160 2.42 17.56 -1.97
CA VAL A 160 3.80 17.45 -2.45
C VAL A 160 4.18 18.68 -3.24
N SER A 161 5.44 19.09 -3.15
CA SER A 161 5.96 20.21 -3.92
C SER A 161 6.26 19.80 -5.37
N PHE A 162 6.31 20.78 -6.27
CA PHE A 162 6.76 20.55 -7.65
C PHE A 162 8.20 19.96 -7.68
N GLN A 163 9.05 20.38 -6.74
CA GLN A 163 10.41 19.85 -6.60
C GLN A 163 10.41 18.36 -6.23
N ASP A 164 9.55 17.94 -5.28
CA ASP A 164 9.38 16.51 -4.95
C ASP A 164 9.00 15.71 -6.19
N ILE A 165 8.07 16.21 -7.01
CA ILE A 165 7.60 15.54 -8.23
C ILE A 165 8.72 15.44 -9.28
N LEU A 166 9.47 16.51 -9.50
CA LEU A 166 10.61 16.53 -10.41
C LEU A 166 11.70 15.55 -9.97
N GLN A 167 11.99 15.48 -8.68
CA GLN A 167 12.96 14.55 -8.13
C GLN A 167 12.53 13.11 -8.39
N ILE A 168 11.29 12.74 -8.05
CA ILE A 168 10.73 11.40 -8.30
C ILE A 168 10.80 11.04 -9.79
N SER A 169 10.42 11.97 -10.66
CA SER A 169 10.47 11.74 -12.12
C SER A 169 11.89 11.48 -12.63
N LYS A 170 12.88 12.22 -12.12
CA LYS A 170 14.30 12.03 -12.49
C LYS A 170 14.83 10.69 -12.00
N GLU A 171 14.57 10.32 -10.74
CA GLU A 171 14.99 9.05 -10.18
C GLU A 171 14.42 7.86 -10.94
N LEU A 172 13.15 7.93 -11.34
CA LEU A 172 12.50 6.89 -12.14
C LEU A 172 13.10 6.76 -13.54
N LYS A 173 13.49 7.87 -14.20
CA LYS A 173 14.16 7.84 -15.50
C LYS A 173 15.55 7.23 -15.42
N ASN A 174 16.32 7.54 -14.38
CA ASN A 174 17.65 6.98 -14.18
C ASN A 174 17.61 5.45 -14.02
N ILE A 175 16.63 4.93 -13.26
CA ILE A 175 16.43 3.48 -13.07
C ILE A 175 16.03 2.78 -14.39
N SER A 176 15.36 3.48 -15.31
CA SER A 176 14.94 2.91 -16.62
C SER A 176 16.06 2.90 -17.66
N SER A 177 17.21 3.51 -17.35
CA SER A 177 18.36 3.67 -18.27
C SER A 177 19.52 2.71 -17.95
N GLU A 178 19.41 1.95 -16.86
CA GLU A 178 20.29 0.85 -16.44
C GLU A 178 19.66 -0.52 -16.79
#